data_b264e1cbbe57dc02b6ba9f10753a4266
#
_entry.id   b264e1cbbe57dc02b6ba9f10753a4266
#
_cell.length_a   1.000
_cell.length_b   1.000
_cell.length_c   1.000
_cell.angle_alpha   90.00
_cell.angle_beta   90.00
_cell.angle_gamma   90.00
#
_symmetry.space_group_name_H-M   'P 1'
#
loop_
_entity.id
_entity.type
_entity.pdbx_description
1 polymer ?
#
loop_
_entity_poly.entity_id
_entity_poly.type
_entity_poly.pdbx_seq_one_letter_code
_entity_poly.pdbx_strand_id
1 'polypeptide(L)'
;MHPATDPATDSATALAVLRSGPSFKENSVPVTVSGDSQTVEPGTAGQDRAVGRAEEAHGRKAEWKDKGVDTSGGERGEEEGGGGGGGGGGELQGSPGSEARGVAQGAAATVAATAVVMATGDAAKEAGDDDAVVRAGRSDTGWQWMEKVRGSAGMAAQPAQLTQCIERSKTHKVPAARTNGYLVVTANGGLNQMRAAICDMVAVARLMNATLLLPRLDHSSFWADPSEFSDIFDIEQFIKVLQPDIRIVRSLPVHLQSVQAPEIQPISWSNASYYKDQLLPLLKKHQVLSFPLSDSRLANNRLPASLQRLRCRANQQALAHTEPIQAAAREVVQRLRERGPRFIALHLRYEKDMLAFTGCEHGLSAQEGEELRAMRMAVARWKEKDINGETRRRDGLCPLTPRETALMLRALGFGNDTVLYVAAGPIYGSKGLQDLEAIFPNTFTHSTILPPSQLASLLPFQNRLAAVDHEVSVQSDAFVFTYDGNMARMVQGHRRFHAHVPTIDPDK
;
A
#
# COMPACT_ATOMS: atom_id res chain seq x y z
N MET A 1 3.67 -39.06 -55.47
CA MET A 1 2.42 -38.37 -55.73
C MET A 1 1.53 -38.49 -54.50
N HIS A 2 1.59 -37.53 -53.64
CA HIS A 2 0.57 -37.16 -52.64
C HIS A 2 0.81 -35.71 -52.27
N PRO A 3 -0.18 -34.85 -52.20
CA PRO A 3 0.00 -33.41 -52.07
C PRO A 3 0.11 -33.01 -50.62
N ALA A 4 0.88 -31.97 -50.40
CA ALA A 4 1.03 -31.22 -49.18
C ALA A 4 -0.30 -30.55 -48.76
N THR A 5 -0.63 -30.58 -47.47
CA THR A 5 -1.68 -29.78 -46.89
C THR A 5 -1.04 -28.76 -45.95
N ASP A 6 -1.27 -27.49 -46.26
CA ASP A 6 -0.95 -26.29 -45.48
C ASP A 6 -1.71 -26.28 -44.14
N PRO A 7 -1.10 -25.82 -43.04
CA PRO A 7 -1.82 -25.48 -41.83
C PRO A 7 -1.86 -23.96 -41.65
N ALA A 8 -2.84 -23.32 -42.21
CA ALA A 8 -3.22 -21.96 -41.88
C ALA A 8 -4.72 -21.93 -41.57
N THR A 9 -5.09 -22.10 -40.29
CA THR A 9 -6.34 -21.63 -39.66
C THR A 9 -6.40 -22.18 -38.25
N ASP A 10 -5.93 -21.40 -37.28
CA ASP A 10 -6.47 -21.38 -35.91
C ASP A 10 -5.79 -20.26 -35.09
N SER A 11 -6.10 -19.03 -35.45
CA SER A 11 -5.70 -17.85 -34.62
C SER A 11 -6.88 -17.00 -34.17
N ALA A 12 -8.10 -17.48 -34.36
CA ALA A 12 -9.31 -16.70 -34.06
C ALA A 12 -10.00 -17.07 -32.72
N THR A 13 -9.60 -18.15 -32.05
CA THR A 13 -10.30 -18.64 -30.85
C THR A 13 -9.69 -18.19 -29.55
N ALA A 14 -8.48 -17.66 -29.56
CA ALA A 14 -7.79 -17.21 -28.31
C ALA A 14 -8.15 -15.78 -27.86
N LEU A 15 -8.78 -14.97 -28.68
CA LEU A 15 -9.15 -13.57 -28.35
C LEU A 15 -10.56 -13.41 -27.77
N ALA A 16 -11.37 -14.47 -27.73
CA ALA A 16 -12.75 -14.41 -27.21
C ALA A 16 -12.87 -14.63 -25.71
N VAL A 17 -11.83 -15.10 -25.02
CA VAL A 17 -11.87 -15.43 -23.58
C VAL A 17 -11.52 -14.22 -22.67
N LEU A 18 -10.99 -13.14 -23.22
CA LEU A 18 -10.60 -11.96 -22.45
C LEU A 18 -11.69 -10.87 -22.32
N ARG A 19 -12.91 -11.11 -22.80
CA ARG A 19 -14.02 -10.13 -22.75
C ARG A 19 -15.12 -10.41 -21.74
N SER A 20 -15.07 -11.50 -20.98
CA SER A 20 -16.08 -11.80 -19.96
C SER A 20 -15.43 -11.86 -18.57
N GLY A 21 -15.47 -10.73 -17.88
CA GLY A 21 -15.33 -10.71 -16.42
C GLY A 21 -16.46 -11.55 -15.80
N PRO A 22 -16.29 -12.12 -14.60
CA PRO A 22 -17.28 -12.97 -13.99
C PRO A 22 -18.58 -12.20 -13.76
N SER A 23 -19.60 -12.57 -14.53
CA SER A 23 -20.99 -12.18 -14.29
C SER A 23 -21.44 -12.87 -13.01
N PHE A 24 -21.74 -12.09 -11.98
CA PHE A 24 -22.43 -12.58 -10.79
C PHE A 24 -23.79 -13.13 -11.19
N LYS A 25 -23.95 -14.44 -11.18
CA LYS A 25 -25.25 -15.11 -11.18
C LYS A 25 -25.77 -15.09 -9.75
N GLU A 26 -26.85 -14.38 -9.54
CA GLU A 26 -27.72 -14.55 -8.39
C GLU A 26 -28.20 -16.02 -8.33
N ASN A 27 -27.76 -16.77 -7.37
CA ASN A 27 -28.38 -18.04 -7.00
C ASN A 27 -29.55 -17.74 -6.07
N SER A 28 -30.70 -17.53 -6.64
CA SER A 28 -31.98 -17.65 -5.95
C SER A 28 -32.31 -19.15 -5.80
N VAL A 29 -32.23 -19.64 -4.58
CA VAL A 29 -32.73 -20.97 -4.21
C VAL A 29 -34.26 -20.86 -4.04
N PRO A 30 -35.07 -21.65 -4.74
CA PRO A 30 -36.51 -21.67 -4.50
C PRO A 30 -36.79 -22.44 -3.22
N VAL A 31 -37.40 -21.77 -2.25
CA VAL A 31 -38.01 -22.39 -1.06
C VAL A 31 -39.35 -22.97 -1.48
N THR A 32 -39.44 -24.28 -1.58
CA THR A 32 -40.70 -25.01 -1.66
C THR A 32 -41.30 -25.11 -0.27
N VAL A 33 -42.44 -24.45 -0.09
CA VAL A 33 -43.34 -24.61 1.07
C VAL A 33 -44.24 -25.78 0.76
N SER A 34 -44.11 -26.90 1.51
CA SER A 34 -45.16 -27.91 1.64
C SER A 34 -45.80 -27.75 3.03
N GLY A 35 -47.04 -27.40 3.02
CA GLY A 35 -47.86 -27.31 4.23
C GLY A 35 -48.29 -28.68 4.69
N ASP A 36 -48.39 -28.87 6.01
CA ASP A 36 -49.37 -29.71 6.64
C ASP A 36 -49.70 -29.15 8.01
N SER A 37 -51.01 -28.95 8.15
CA SER A 37 -51.75 -28.43 9.31
C SER A 37 -51.93 -29.54 10.35
N GLN A 38 -51.63 -29.24 11.62
CA GLN A 38 -52.41 -29.79 12.73
C GLN A 38 -52.38 -28.89 13.96
N THR A 39 -53.58 -28.50 14.32
CA THR A 39 -54.04 -27.77 15.51
C THR A 39 -53.86 -28.63 16.79
N VAL A 40 -53.40 -28.00 17.89
CA VAL A 40 -53.86 -28.24 19.28
C VAL A 40 -53.47 -27.06 20.18
N GLU A 41 -54.45 -26.44 20.78
CA GLU A 41 -54.36 -25.53 21.94
C GLU A 41 -54.58 -26.27 23.26
N PRO A 42 -54.64 -25.54 24.46
CA PRO A 42 -53.53 -24.93 25.24
C PRO A 42 -53.46 -25.56 26.67
N GLY A 43 -52.39 -25.29 27.37
CA GLY A 43 -52.26 -25.68 28.77
C GLY A 43 -51.44 -24.71 29.59
N THR A 44 -52.08 -24.21 30.61
CA THR A 44 -51.74 -23.13 31.55
C THR A 44 -50.64 -23.46 32.58
N ALA A 45 -50.01 -22.39 33.06
CA ALA A 45 -49.57 -22.06 34.43
C ALA A 45 -48.17 -22.47 34.92
N GLY A 46 -47.49 -21.45 35.50
CA GLY A 46 -46.51 -21.65 36.56
C GLY A 46 -45.39 -20.59 36.61
N GLN A 47 -45.61 -19.60 37.46
CA GLN A 47 -44.71 -18.53 37.94
C GLN A 47 -43.35 -19.09 38.42
N ASP A 48 -42.21 -18.37 38.27
CA ASP A 48 -41.64 -17.44 39.24
C ASP A 48 -40.28 -16.85 38.79
N ARG A 49 -40.19 -15.52 38.95
CA ARG A 49 -39.11 -14.62 39.28
C ARG A 49 -37.62 -15.08 39.21
N ALA A 50 -36.82 -14.30 38.45
CA ALA A 50 -35.67 -13.57 39.00
C ALA A 50 -35.20 -12.45 38.06
N VAL A 51 -35.11 -11.25 38.63
CA VAL A 51 -34.70 -9.98 38.05
C VAL A 51 -33.16 -9.96 37.91
N GLY A 52 -32.65 -9.63 36.74
CA GLY A 52 -31.25 -9.33 36.53
C GLY A 52 -31.12 -8.25 35.44
N ARG A 53 -30.95 -7.00 35.88
CA ARG A 53 -30.63 -5.84 35.03
C ARG A 53 -29.31 -6.08 34.31
N ALA A 54 -29.31 -6.00 32.99
CA ALA A 54 -28.14 -5.74 32.19
C ALA A 54 -28.23 -4.31 31.66
N GLU A 55 -27.31 -3.46 32.09
CA GLU A 55 -27.17 -2.07 31.64
C GLU A 55 -26.69 -2.06 30.19
N GLU A 56 -27.39 -1.33 29.36
CA GLU A 56 -27.02 -0.94 28.01
C GLU A 56 -25.81 0.00 28.07
N ALA A 57 -24.65 -0.49 27.60
CA ALA A 57 -23.51 0.36 27.34
C ALA A 57 -23.64 0.95 25.93
N HIS A 58 -24.02 2.21 25.85
CA HIS A 58 -24.03 3.01 24.65
C HIS A 58 -22.60 3.09 24.07
N GLY A 59 -22.42 2.49 22.90
CA GLY A 59 -21.22 2.65 22.07
C GLY A 59 -21.08 4.09 21.57
N ARG A 60 -20.08 4.80 22.06
CA ARG A 60 -19.68 6.11 21.50
C ARG A 60 -19.00 5.88 20.15
N LYS A 61 -19.61 6.41 19.11
CA LYS A 61 -19.02 6.55 17.77
C LYS A 61 -17.74 7.41 17.88
N ALA A 62 -16.59 6.83 17.53
CA ALA A 62 -15.38 7.60 17.35
C ALA A 62 -15.43 8.23 15.94
N GLU A 63 -15.64 9.52 15.87
CA GLU A 63 -15.51 10.33 14.66
C GLU A 63 -14.06 10.38 14.20
N TRP A 64 -13.83 9.97 12.98
CA TRP A 64 -12.59 10.19 12.26
C TRP A 64 -12.51 11.66 11.84
N LYS A 65 -11.77 12.47 12.59
CA LYS A 65 -11.34 13.79 12.11
C LYS A 65 -10.01 13.65 11.40
N ASP A 66 -10.06 13.80 10.09
CA ASP A 66 -8.92 14.09 9.24
C ASP A 66 -8.38 15.47 9.64
N LYS A 67 -7.24 15.52 10.33
CA LYS A 67 -6.57 16.78 10.62
C LYS A 67 -5.77 17.19 9.40
N GLY A 68 -6.42 17.94 8.51
CA GLY A 68 -5.74 18.82 7.57
C GLY A 68 -4.91 19.82 8.36
N VAL A 69 -3.67 20.00 7.93
CA VAL A 69 -2.78 21.05 8.42
C VAL A 69 -3.35 22.40 7.97
N ASP A 70 -3.84 23.17 8.93
CA ASP A 70 -4.34 24.54 8.69
C ASP A 70 -3.14 25.48 8.68
N THR A 71 -2.86 26.07 7.51
CA THR A 71 -1.98 27.20 7.32
C THR A 71 -2.79 28.37 6.81
N SER A 72 -3.35 29.16 7.71
CA SER A 72 -3.77 30.52 7.36
C SER A 72 -3.43 31.46 8.52
N GLY A 73 -2.56 32.41 8.16
CA GLY A 73 -2.11 33.50 9.03
C GLY A 73 -3.13 34.61 9.14
N GLY A 74 -3.04 35.26 10.24
CA GLY A 74 -3.13 36.64 10.59
C GLY A 74 -4.32 37.47 10.16
N GLU A 75 -4.95 38.10 11.13
CA GLU A 75 -5.08 39.58 11.20
C GLU A 75 -5.69 40.01 12.54
N ARG A 76 -4.93 40.89 13.16
CA ARG A 76 -5.18 42.03 14.07
C ARG A 76 -6.60 42.30 14.57
N GLY A 77 -6.65 42.56 15.89
CA GLY A 77 -7.67 43.37 16.56
C GLY A 77 -7.21 43.70 17.97
N GLU A 78 -6.94 44.99 18.16
CA GLU A 78 -6.60 45.70 19.39
C GLU A 78 -7.78 45.69 20.37
N GLU A 79 -7.53 45.66 21.71
CA GLU A 79 -7.84 46.73 22.67
C GLU A 79 -7.70 46.22 24.12
N GLU A 80 -6.87 46.97 24.81
CA GLU A 80 -6.91 47.65 26.11
C GLU A 80 -7.31 46.88 27.40
N GLY A 81 -6.42 47.08 28.37
CA GLY A 81 -6.81 47.48 29.69
C GLY A 81 -6.19 46.81 30.89
N GLY A 82 -5.14 47.41 31.42
CA GLY A 82 -5.11 47.77 32.83
C GLY A 82 -4.41 46.91 33.84
N GLY A 83 -3.25 47.36 34.29
CA GLY A 83 -3.00 47.62 35.73
C GLY A 83 -2.11 46.70 36.52
N GLY A 84 -0.89 47.17 36.82
CA GLY A 84 -0.42 47.26 38.18
C GLY A 84 0.66 46.30 38.66
N GLY A 85 1.90 46.77 38.69
CA GLY A 85 2.63 46.90 39.93
C GLY A 85 3.78 45.96 40.30
N GLY A 86 5.01 46.52 40.25
CA GLY A 86 5.99 46.34 41.33
C GLY A 86 7.09 45.29 41.14
N GLY A 87 8.26 45.67 40.67
CA GLY A 87 9.39 45.99 41.54
C GLY A 87 10.45 44.92 41.69
N GLY A 88 11.69 45.24 41.31
CA GLY A 88 12.84 44.66 41.97
C GLY A 88 13.90 44.03 41.07
N GLY A 89 14.98 44.75 40.88
CA GLY A 89 16.13 44.47 40.06
C GLY A 89 17.08 43.41 40.56
N GLY A 90 18.06 43.10 39.73
CA GLY A 90 19.24 42.29 40.09
C GLY A 90 19.95 41.82 38.83
N GLU A 91 20.91 42.61 38.36
CA GLU A 91 21.98 42.17 37.46
C GLU A 91 22.74 41.01 38.03
N LEU A 92 23.17 40.07 37.22
CA LEU A 92 24.55 39.58 37.15
C LEU A 92 24.77 38.64 35.95
N GLN A 93 25.91 38.91 35.34
CA GLN A 93 26.56 38.31 34.19
C GLN A 93 26.78 36.79 34.25
N GLY A 94 26.88 36.13 33.07
CA GLY A 94 27.58 34.88 32.89
C GLY A 94 27.09 33.99 31.75
N SER A 95 27.65 34.13 30.54
CA SER A 95 27.69 33.07 29.51
C SER A 95 28.75 32.02 29.88
N PRO A 96 28.91 30.86 29.18
CA PRO A 96 28.25 30.34 27.97
C PRO A 96 27.89 28.83 28.00
N GLY A 97 27.12 28.39 27.01
CA GLY A 97 27.32 27.09 26.35
C GLY A 97 26.50 25.91 26.86
N SER A 98 25.46 25.57 26.14
CA SER A 98 25.15 24.17 25.88
C SER A 98 24.23 24.05 24.65
N GLU A 99 24.71 23.31 23.70
CA GLU A 99 24.15 22.97 22.42
C GLU A 99 22.73 22.35 22.53
N ALA A 100 21.74 23.04 22.01
CA ALA A 100 20.47 22.43 21.64
C ALA A 100 20.68 21.74 20.29
N ARG A 101 20.89 20.42 20.31
CA ARG A 101 20.81 19.60 19.10
C ARG A 101 19.38 19.61 18.60
N GLY A 102 19.12 20.41 17.59
CA GLY A 102 17.95 20.36 16.77
C GLY A 102 17.89 19.00 16.08
N VAL A 103 16.82 18.26 16.33
CA VAL A 103 16.45 17.09 15.53
C VAL A 103 16.11 17.60 14.15
N ALA A 104 17.03 17.47 13.20
CA ALA A 104 16.78 17.67 11.80
C ALA A 104 15.75 16.63 11.35
N GLN A 105 14.51 17.04 11.22
CA GLN A 105 13.53 16.35 10.37
C GLN A 105 14.13 16.38 8.97
N GLY A 106 14.44 15.17 8.44
CA GLY A 106 14.92 15.03 7.09
C GLY A 106 13.88 15.57 6.12
N ALA A 107 14.14 16.76 5.62
CA ALA A 107 13.49 17.26 4.43
C ALA A 107 13.72 16.23 3.33
N ALA A 108 12.67 15.53 2.92
CA ALA A 108 12.65 14.80 1.67
C ALA A 108 13.04 15.84 0.60
N ALA A 109 14.08 15.54 -0.17
CA ALA A 109 14.44 16.36 -1.32
C ALA A 109 13.28 16.27 -2.33
N THR A 110 12.28 17.11 -2.15
CA THR A 110 11.34 17.54 -3.17
C THR A 110 12.14 18.47 -4.07
N VAL A 111 12.96 17.90 -4.94
CA VAL A 111 13.63 18.68 -5.98
C VAL A 111 12.58 18.94 -7.04
N ALA A 112 12.11 20.12 -6.99
CA ALA A 112 11.20 20.84 -7.83
C ALA A 112 11.08 20.33 -9.28
N ALA A 113 9.98 19.63 -9.56
CA ALA A 113 9.34 19.63 -10.88
C ALA A 113 8.84 21.06 -11.26
N THR A 114 8.73 21.94 -10.28
CA THR A 114 8.23 23.32 -10.42
C THR A 114 9.09 24.20 -11.34
N ALA A 115 10.39 23.92 -11.47
CA ALA A 115 11.27 24.75 -12.33
C ALA A 115 11.12 24.46 -13.84
N VAL A 116 10.60 23.30 -14.22
CA VAL A 116 10.44 22.92 -15.64
C VAL A 116 9.09 23.37 -16.21
N VAL A 117 8.06 23.44 -15.38
CA VAL A 117 6.72 23.88 -15.82
C VAL A 117 6.68 25.39 -16.10
N MET A 118 7.48 26.20 -15.41
CA MET A 118 7.50 27.67 -15.66
C MET A 118 8.26 28.07 -16.94
N ALA A 119 9.15 27.26 -17.46
CA ALA A 119 9.86 27.55 -18.69
C ALA A 119 9.09 27.19 -19.98
N THR A 120 8.02 26.39 -19.86
CA THR A 120 7.19 25.98 -21.01
C THR A 120 5.83 26.66 -21.07
N GLY A 121 5.45 27.43 -20.03
CA GLY A 121 4.12 28.03 -19.91
C GLY A 121 3.84 29.15 -20.91
N ASP A 122 4.84 29.83 -21.37
CA ASP A 122 4.66 30.94 -22.32
C ASP A 122 4.69 30.49 -23.80
N ALA A 123 5.32 29.36 -24.11
CA ALA A 123 5.34 28.82 -25.48
C ALA A 123 4.10 27.99 -25.83
N ALA A 124 3.36 27.52 -24.84
CA ALA A 124 2.16 26.70 -25.06
C ALA A 124 0.87 27.52 -25.24
N LYS A 125 0.88 28.81 -25.00
CA LYS A 125 -0.30 29.67 -25.17
C LYS A 125 -0.54 30.11 -26.60
N GLU A 126 0.43 29.98 -27.50
CA GLU A 126 0.31 30.36 -28.92
C GLU A 126 0.05 29.20 -29.87
N ALA A 127 0.19 27.95 -29.42
CA ALA A 127 -0.10 26.77 -30.23
C ALA A 127 -1.34 26.05 -29.68
N GLY A 128 -2.48 26.32 -30.28
CA GLY A 128 -3.71 25.55 -30.05
C GLY A 128 -3.68 24.15 -30.66
N ASP A 129 -2.55 23.45 -30.54
CA ASP A 129 -2.31 22.16 -31.18
C ASP A 129 -1.60 21.22 -30.18
N ASP A 130 -2.39 20.37 -29.51
CA ASP A 130 -1.89 19.29 -28.64
C ASP A 130 -0.91 18.34 -29.38
N ASP A 131 -0.95 18.32 -30.73
CA ASP A 131 -0.07 17.51 -31.57
C ASP A 131 1.37 18.06 -31.66
N ALA A 132 1.61 19.32 -31.35
CA ALA A 132 2.96 19.90 -31.40
C ALA A 132 3.88 19.32 -30.32
N VAL A 133 3.32 19.00 -29.14
CA VAL A 133 4.08 18.36 -28.03
C VAL A 133 4.45 16.92 -28.37
N VAL A 134 3.62 16.24 -29.16
CA VAL A 134 3.83 14.84 -29.58
C VAL A 134 4.94 14.72 -30.62
N ARG A 135 5.17 15.77 -31.42
CA ARG A 135 6.16 15.80 -32.52
C ARG A 135 7.59 16.20 -32.12
N ALA A 136 7.81 16.65 -30.90
CA ALA A 136 9.15 16.97 -30.41
C ALA A 136 10.01 15.70 -30.38
N GLY A 137 11.01 15.66 -31.26
CA GLY A 137 11.83 14.50 -31.56
C GLY A 137 12.59 13.89 -30.35
N ARG A 138 13.25 12.77 -30.61
CA ARG A 138 14.09 12.02 -29.69
C ARG A 138 14.96 12.94 -28.83
N SER A 139 14.58 13.15 -27.58
CA SER A 139 15.37 13.88 -26.61
C SER A 139 15.61 12.95 -25.43
N ASP A 140 16.87 12.55 -25.24
CA ASP A 140 17.34 11.74 -24.14
C ASP A 140 17.52 12.57 -22.84
N THR A 141 16.94 13.76 -22.82
CA THR A 141 17.10 14.74 -21.72
C THR A 141 16.51 14.23 -20.42
N GLY A 142 15.47 13.38 -20.47
CA GLY A 142 14.87 12.76 -19.28
C GLY A 142 15.88 11.86 -18.56
N TRP A 143 16.58 10.99 -19.29
CA TRP A 143 17.62 10.15 -18.71
C TRP A 143 18.83 10.93 -18.24
N GLN A 144 19.24 11.97 -18.96
CA GLN A 144 20.32 12.86 -18.54
C GLN A 144 19.99 13.62 -17.25
N TRP A 145 18.73 14.11 -17.15
CA TRP A 145 18.25 14.69 -15.91
C TRP A 145 18.27 13.68 -14.76
N MET A 146 17.83 12.45 -14.98
CA MET A 146 17.85 11.38 -14.01
C MET A 146 19.26 11.03 -13.52
N GLU A 147 20.26 11.00 -14.42
CA GLU A 147 21.66 10.81 -14.06
C GLU A 147 22.20 11.96 -13.22
N LYS A 148 21.82 13.19 -13.54
CA LYS A 148 22.19 14.37 -12.77
C LYS A 148 21.58 14.34 -11.36
N VAL A 149 20.31 13.94 -11.24
CA VAL A 149 19.63 13.73 -9.95
C VAL A 149 20.28 12.61 -9.15
N ARG A 150 20.66 11.49 -9.81
CA ARG A 150 21.39 10.38 -9.17
C ARG A 150 22.73 10.85 -8.64
N GLY A 151 23.48 11.63 -9.41
CA GLY A 151 24.76 12.24 -8.99
C GLY A 151 24.61 13.17 -7.80
N SER A 152 23.57 14.02 -7.79
CA SER A 152 23.29 14.94 -6.69
C SER A 152 22.77 14.22 -5.43
N ALA A 153 21.95 13.18 -5.59
CA ALA A 153 21.42 12.40 -4.47
C ALA A 153 22.52 11.51 -3.82
N GLY A 154 23.54 11.14 -4.57
CA GLY A 154 24.73 10.46 -4.04
C GLY A 154 25.49 11.29 -3.00
N MET A 155 25.33 12.60 -2.98
CA MET A 155 25.85 13.50 -1.93
C MET A 155 24.91 13.58 -0.70
N ALA A 156 23.62 13.27 -0.82
CA ALA A 156 22.62 13.47 0.23
C ALA A 156 22.43 12.27 1.18
N ALA A 157 22.73 11.04 0.76
CA ALA A 157 22.63 9.87 1.63
C ALA A 157 23.67 8.82 1.23
N GLN A 158 24.70 8.66 2.04
CA GLN A 158 25.65 7.56 1.84
C GLN A 158 24.93 6.21 2.05
N PRO A 159 25.16 5.19 1.19
CA PRO A 159 24.55 3.86 1.32
C PRO A 159 24.72 3.26 2.72
N ALA A 160 25.84 3.52 3.38
CA ALA A 160 26.10 3.08 4.75
C ALA A 160 25.09 3.64 5.78
N GLN A 161 24.48 4.80 5.55
CA GLN A 161 23.48 5.36 6.47
C GLN A 161 22.11 4.69 6.31
N LEU A 162 21.77 4.21 5.13
CA LEU A 162 20.50 3.54 4.85
C LEU A 162 20.48 2.10 5.39
N THR A 163 21.60 1.41 5.38
CA THR A 163 21.72 0.06 5.94
C THR A 163 21.63 0.00 7.46
N GLN A 164 21.86 1.12 8.15
CA GLN A 164 21.71 1.20 9.61
C GLN A 164 20.32 0.86 10.11
N CYS A 165 19.29 0.98 9.27
CA CYS A 165 17.92 0.66 9.69
C CYS A 165 17.71 -0.82 10.03
N ILE A 166 18.54 -1.73 9.47
CA ILE A 166 18.46 -3.17 9.75
C ILE A 166 19.37 -3.62 10.90
N GLU A 167 20.30 -2.79 11.34
CA GLU A 167 21.27 -3.16 12.36
C GLU A 167 20.62 -3.28 13.74
N ARG A 168 21.08 -4.25 14.54
CA ARG A 168 20.73 -4.36 15.94
C ARG A 168 21.62 -3.45 16.76
N SER A 169 21.05 -2.83 17.79
CA SER A 169 21.87 -2.02 18.71
C SER A 169 22.86 -2.92 19.46
N LYS A 170 23.98 -2.34 19.92
CA LYS A 170 24.96 -3.05 20.76
C LYS A 170 24.32 -3.57 22.07
N THR A 171 23.22 -2.96 22.51
CA THR A 171 22.44 -3.35 23.71
C THR A 171 21.23 -4.22 23.34
N HIS A 172 21.24 -4.85 22.15
CA HIS A 172 20.16 -5.71 21.74
C HIS A 172 20.02 -6.90 22.69
N LYS A 173 18.78 -7.16 23.13
CA LYS A 173 18.44 -8.31 23.97
C LYS A 173 17.71 -9.33 23.14
N VAL A 174 18.15 -10.59 23.16
CA VAL A 174 17.40 -11.71 22.60
C VAL A 174 16.03 -11.86 23.28
N PRO A 175 15.05 -12.54 22.67
CA PRO A 175 13.78 -12.83 23.30
C PRO A 175 13.98 -13.55 24.64
N ALA A 176 13.19 -13.20 25.66
CA ALA A 176 13.25 -13.90 26.95
C ALA A 176 12.95 -15.39 26.76
N ALA A 177 13.55 -16.28 27.57
CA ALA A 177 13.40 -17.73 27.44
C ALA A 177 11.93 -18.21 27.47
N ARG A 178 11.06 -17.52 28.22
CA ARG A 178 9.63 -17.83 28.35
C ARG A 178 8.79 -16.82 27.59
N THR A 179 7.86 -17.29 26.75
CA THR A 179 6.85 -16.47 26.07
C THR A 179 5.71 -16.06 27.02
N ASN A 180 5.10 -14.92 26.78
CA ASN A 180 3.87 -14.50 27.44
C ASN A 180 2.61 -15.10 26.80
N GLY A 181 2.74 -15.75 25.63
CA GLY A 181 1.67 -16.37 24.87
C GLY A 181 1.92 -16.27 23.37
N TYR A 182 0.91 -16.60 22.60
CA TYR A 182 0.97 -16.76 21.15
C TYR A 182 0.04 -15.76 20.46
N LEU A 183 0.52 -15.16 19.39
CA LEU A 183 -0.25 -14.27 18.51
C LEU A 183 -0.55 -14.96 17.19
N VAL A 184 -1.83 -15.08 16.87
CA VAL A 184 -2.34 -15.46 15.55
C VAL A 184 -2.72 -14.18 14.84
N VAL A 185 -2.15 -13.92 13.67
CA VAL A 185 -2.33 -12.67 12.95
C VAL A 185 -2.81 -12.96 11.54
N THR A 186 -3.87 -12.29 11.11
CA THR A 186 -4.30 -12.25 9.72
C THR A 186 -4.00 -10.87 9.15
N ALA A 187 -3.18 -10.82 8.10
CA ALA A 187 -2.86 -9.61 7.38
C ALA A 187 -3.88 -9.38 6.27
N ASN A 188 -4.47 -8.18 6.24
CA ASN A 188 -5.58 -7.85 5.34
C ASN A 188 -5.27 -6.68 4.41
N GLY A 189 -6.02 -6.61 3.31
CA GLY A 189 -5.86 -5.61 2.26
C GLY A 189 -5.00 -6.09 1.09
N GLY A 190 -4.50 -5.18 0.25
CA GLY A 190 -3.58 -5.53 -0.84
C GLY A 190 -2.20 -5.95 -0.33
N LEU A 191 -1.39 -6.63 -1.16
CA LEU A 191 -0.12 -7.24 -0.77
C LEU A 191 0.81 -6.30 0.03
N ASN A 192 1.04 -5.09 -0.45
CA ASN A 192 1.96 -4.16 0.21
C ASN A 192 1.40 -3.60 1.53
N GLN A 193 0.08 -3.60 1.68
CA GLN A 193 -0.61 -3.29 2.94
C GLN A 193 -0.45 -4.43 3.94
N MET A 194 -0.65 -5.68 3.50
CA MET A 194 -0.39 -6.88 4.31
C MET A 194 1.07 -6.96 4.75
N ARG A 195 2.02 -6.63 3.86
CA ARG A 195 3.44 -6.56 4.18
C ARG A 195 3.72 -5.57 5.32
N ALA A 196 3.15 -4.36 5.24
CA ALA A 196 3.28 -3.36 6.30
C ALA A 196 2.68 -3.84 7.64
N ALA A 197 1.49 -4.45 7.57
CA ALA A 197 0.82 -5.01 8.74
C ALA A 197 1.65 -6.11 9.42
N ILE A 198 2.25 -7.02 8.65
CA ILE A 198 3.14 -8.06 9.18
C ILE A 198 4.34 -7.44 9.90
N CYS A 199 4.97 -6.39 9.33
CA CYS A 199 6.07 -5.68 9.97
C CYS A 199 5.64 -5.06 11.32
N ASP A 200 4.44 -4.52 11.39
CA ASP A 200 3.86 -3.97 12.63
C ASP A 200 3.62 -5.07 13.66
N MET A 201 3.06 -6.21 13.24
CA MET A 201 2.79 -7.33 14.15
C MET A 201 4.06 -8.01 14.66
N VAL A 202 5.14 -8.02 13.89
CA VAL A 202 6.48 -8.39 14.36
C VAL A 202 6.94 -7.48 15.51
N ALA A 203 6.73 -6.17 15.38
CA ALA A 203 7.04 -5.22 16.45
C ALA A 203 6.12 -5.40 17.68
N VAL A 204 4.83 -5.67 17.46
CA VAL A 204 3.86 -5.99 18.53
C VAL A 204 4.25 -7.27 19.27
N ALA A 205 4.63 -8.33 18.56
CA ALA A 205 5.11 -9.57 19.17
C ALA A 205 6.34 -9.31 20.05
N ARG A 206 7.26 -8.47 19.59
CA ARG A 206 8.42 -8.03 20.41
C ARG A 206 8.01 -7.24 21.62
N LEU A 207 7.09 -6.27 21.51
CA LEU A 207 6.56 -5.45 22.61
C LEU A 207 5.94 -6.30 23.72
N MET A 208 5.20 -7.33 23.34
CA MET A 208 4.47 -8.20 24.27
C MET A 208 5.29 -9.40 24.73
N ASN A 209 6.52 -9.59 24.25
CA ASN A 209 7.32 -10.82 24.42
C ASN A 209 6.48 -12.06 24.06
N ALA A 210 5.73 -11.98 22.99
CA ALA A 210 4.88 -13.03 22.46
C ALA A 210 5.61 -13.88 21.41
N THR A 211 5.15 -15.11 21.23
CA THR A 211 5.51 -15.96 20.08
C THR A 211 4.53 -15.69 18.95
N LEU A 212 5.05 -15.30 17.79
CA LEU A 212 4.24 -15.07 16.60
C LEU A 212 4.03 -16.39 15.84
N LEU A 213 2.79 -16.74 15.52
CA LEU A 213 2.53 -17.73 14.48
C LEU A 213 2.86 -17.13 13.13
N LEU A 214 3.22 -17.99 12.15
CA LEU A 214 3.33 -17.52 10.78
C LEU A 214 2.07 -16.75 10.41
N PRO A 215 2.18 -15.49 9.93
CA PRO A 215 1.03 -14.70 9.57
C PRO A 215 0.18 -15.38 8.50
N ARG A 216 -1.12 -15.24 8.61
CA ARG A 216 -2.08 -15.64 7.58
C ARG A 216 -2.35 -14.44 6.68
N LEU A 217 -2.63 -14.69 5.41
CA LEU A 217 -3.11 -13.69 4.49
C LEU A 217 -4.63 -13.73 4.43
N ASP A 218 -5.26 -12.58 4.23
CA ASP A 218 -6.72 -12.48 4.12
C ASP A 218 -7.19 -12.87 2.72
N HIS A 219 -7.97 -13.91 2.63
CA HIS A 219 -8.55 -14.41 1.38
C HIS A 219 -9.93 -13.80 1.08
N SER A 220 -10.50 -13.04 2.03
CA SER A 220 -11.85 -12.47 1.94
C SER A 220 -11.87 -10.99 1.54
N SER A 221 -10.71 -10.37 1.35
CA SER A 221 -10.59 -9.00 0.90
C SER A 221 -11.03 -8.83 -0.57
N PHE A 222 -11.05 -7.59 -1.05
CA PHE A 222 -11.51 -7.24 -2.40
C PHE A 222 -10.95 -8.14 -3.51
N TRP A 223 -9.71 -8.59 -3.39
CA TRP A 223 -9.07 -9.43 -4.41
C TRP A 223 -9.41 -10.92 -4.31
N ALA A 224 -9.98 -11.37 -3.17
CA ALA A 224 -10.33 -12.77 -2.91
C ALA A 224 -9.23 -13.78 -3.33
N ASP A 225 -7.97 -13.39 -3.08
CA ASP A 225 -6.79 -14.12 -3.53
C ASP A 225 -6.51 -15.30 -2.58
N PRO A 226 -6.40 -16.55 -3.08
CA PRO A 226 -6.22 -17.73 -2.25
C PRO A 226 -4.77 -17.99 -1.84
N SER A 227 -3.81 -17.11 -2.19
CA SER A 227 -2.41 -17.30 -1.87
C SER A 227 -2.17 -17.30 -0.37
N GLU A 228 -1.42 -18.29 0.10
CA GLU A 228 -0.94 -18.38 1.47
C GLU A 228 0.36 -17.60 1.66
N PHE A 229 0.78 -17.39 2.90
CA PHE A 229 2.04 -16.71 3.22
C PHE A 229 3.24 -17.35 2.50
N SER A 230 3.28 -18.70 2.47
CA SER A 230 4.34 -19.47 1.81
C SER A 230 4.39 -19.34 0.29
N ASP A 231 3.30 -18.93 -0.32
CA ASP A 231 3.26 -18.71 -1.77
C ASP A 231 3.92 -17.39 -2.18
N ILE A 232 3.93 -16.44 -1.26
CA ILE A 232 4.40 -15.06 -1.48
C ILE A 232 5.77 -14.83 -0.85
N PHE A 233 5.95 -15.28 0.42
CA PHE A 233 7.15 -15.00 1.22
C PHE A 233 7.91 -16.26 1.61
N ASP A 234 9.24 -16.19 1.57
CA ASP A 234 10.13 -17.25 2.03
C ASP A 234 10.04 -17.39 3.56
N ILE A 235 9.42 -18.51 4.00
CA ILE A 235 9.22 -18.80 5.42
C ILE A 235 10.55 -18.98 6.15
N GLU A 236 11.53 -19.68 5.54
CA GLU A 236 12.81 -19.96 6.19
C GLU A 236 13.60 -18.68 6.39
N GLN A 237 13.62 -17.82 5.37
CA GLN A 237 14.23 -16.50 5.46
C GLN A 237 13.53 -15.65 6.52
N PHE A 238 12.19 -15.64 6.56
CA PHE A 238 11.41 -14.90 7.54
C PHE A 238 11.77 -15.32 8.97
N ILE A 239 11.80 -16.62 9.26
CA ILE A 239 12.16 -17.14 10.57
C ILE A 239 13.63 -16.84 10.88
N LYS A 240 14.55 -17.15 9.98
CA LYS A 240 16.01 -16.98 10.15
C LYS A 240 16.39 -15.55 10.50
N VAL A 241 15.84 -14.59 9.80
CA VAL A 241 16.16 -13.15 10.00
C VAL A 241 15.62 -12.64 11.33
N LEU A 242 14.42 -13.08 11.74
CA LEU A 242 13.71 -12.54 12.89
C LEU A 242 13.91 -13.32 14.20
N GLN A 243 14.42 -14.56 14.14
CA GLN A 243 14.64 -15.39 15.35
C GLN A 243 15.46 -14.71 16.47
N PRO A 244 16.45 -13.83 16.18
CA PRO A 244 17.16 -13.10 17.25
C PRO A 244 16.31 -12.01 17.91
N ASP A 245 15.19 -11.62 17.33
CA ASP A 245 14.32 -10.55 17.81
C ASP A 245 13.03 -11.05 18.45
N ILE A 246 12.39 -12.06 17.85
CA ILE A 246 11.13 -12.68 18.28
C ILE A 246 11.15 -14.18 18.07
N ARG A 247 10.28 -14.89 18.78
CA ARG A 247 9.99 -16.30 18.47
C ARG A 247 8.89 -16.39 17.43
N ILE A 248 9.10 -17.28 16.44
CA ILE A 248 8.14 -17.58 15.39
C ILE A 248 7.94 -19.09 15.35
N VAL A 249 6.69 -19.53 15.23
CA VAL A 249 6.31 -20.93 15.09
C VAL A 249 5.34 -21.12 13.93
N ARG A 250 5.36 -22.31 13.32
CA ARG A 250 4.47 -22.67 12.22
C ARG A 250 3.07 -23.04 12.69
N SER A 251 2.98 -23.61 13.91
CA SER A 251 1.73 -24.04 14.52
C SER A 251 1.76 -23.84 16.03
N LEU A 252 0.57 -23.78 16.64
CA LEU A 252 0.43 -23.78 18.10
C LEU A 252 0.92 -25.11 18.69
N PRO A 253 1.48 -25.08 19.93
CA PRO A 253 1.72 -26.30 20.69
C PRO A 253 0.45 -27.14 20.81
N VAL A 254 0.59 -28.47 20.86
CA VAL A 254 -0.53 -29.42 20.83
C VAL A 254 -1.62 -29.08 21.87
N HIS A 255 -1.21 -28.72 23.10
CA HIS A 255 -2.14 -28.38 24.19
C HIS A 255 -2.90 -27.05 23.99
N LEU A 256 -2.51 -26.23 23.02
CA LEU A 256 -3.18 -24.95 22.68
C LEU A 256 -3.95 -25.01 21.36
N GLN A 257 -3.84 -26.09 20.58
CA GLN A 257 -4.50 -26.18 19.28
C GLN A 257 -6.03 -26.22 19.38
N SER A 258 -6.57 -26.78 20.49
CA SER A 258 -8.01 -26.84 20.76
C SER A 258 -8.54 -25.62 21.52
N VAL A 259 -7.67 -24.68 21.93
CA VAL A 259 -8.08 -23.49 22.67
C VAL A 259 -8.76 -22.52 21.70
N GLN A 260 -9.98 -22.14 22.01
CA GLN A 260 -10.65 -21.04 21.30
C GLN A 260 -9.98 -19.71 21.69
N ALA A 261 -9.12 -19.20 20.81
CA ALA A 261 -8.44 -17.93 21.03
C ALA A 261 -9.44 -16.77 20.95
N PRO A 262 -9.45 -15.85 21.92
CA PRO A 262 -10.23 -14.62 21.79
C PRO A 262 -9.82 -13.85 20.54
N GLU A 263 -10.79 -13.50 19.72
CA GLU A 263 -10.59 -12.61 18.57
C GLU A 263 -10.66 -11.17 19.03
N ILE A 264 -9.59 -10.45 18.83
CA ILE A 264 -9.49 -9.03 19.17
C ILE A 264 -9.11 -8.27 17.93
N GLN A 265 -9.94 -7.31 17.55
CA GLN A 265 -9.58 -6.34 16.53
C GLN A 265 -8.83 -5.18 17.20
N PRO A 266 -7.49 -5.09 17.07
CA PRO A 266 -6.75 -4.01 17.69
C PRO A 266 -7.23 -2.64 17.17
N ILE A 267 -7.21 -1.64 18.03
CA ILE A 267 -7.59 -0.27 17.67
C ILE A 267 -6.59 0.27 16.65
N SER A 268 -7.09 0.92 15.59
CA SER A 268 -6.25 1.52 14.55
C SER A 268 -5.32 2.58 15.13
N TRP A 269 -4.09 2.62 14.64
CA TRP A 269 -3.06 3.58 15.01
C TRP A 269 -2.74 3.62 16.51
N SER A 270 -2.84 2.47 17.20
CA SER A 270 -2.54 2.36 18.63
C SER A 270 -1.07 2.51 18.92
N ASN A 271 -0.78 3.16 20.06
CA ASN A 271 0.57 3.29 20.60
C ASN A 271 1.08 1.98 21.23
N ALA A 272 2.39 1.92 21.49
CA ALA A 272 3.01 0.77 22.16
C ALA A 272 2.41 0.48 23.55
N SER A 273 1.93 1.50 24.29
CA SER A 273 1.27 1.36 25.59
C SER A 273 -0.02 0.54 25.49
N TYR A 274 -0.85 0.74 24.47
CA TYR A 274 -2.06 -0.04 24.26
C TYR A 274 -1.78 -1.55 24.26
N TYR A 275 -0.74 -1.98 23.56
CA TYR A 275 -0.35 -3.39 23.53
C TYR A 275 0.21 -3.90 24.85
N LYS A 276 0.98 -3.06 25.58
CA LYS A 276 1.57 -3.44 26.87
C LYS A 276 0.56 -3.43 28.01
N ASP A 277 -0.31 -2.42 28.04
CA ASP A 277 -1.15 -2.15 29.20
C ASP A 277 -2.52 -2.81 29.09
N GLN A 278 -3.03 -2.97 27.87
CA GLN A 278 -4.36 -3.54 27.62
C GLN A 278 -4.31 -4.97 27.06
N LEU A 279 -3.50 -5.24 26.02
CA LEU A 279 -3.51 -6.54 25.34
C LEU A 279 -2.57 -7.57 25.98
N LEU A 280 -1.44 -7.16 26.56
CA LEU A 280 -0.53 -8.10 27.21
C LEU A 280 -1.15 -8.81 28.45
N PRO A 281 -1.95 -8.18 29.31
CA PRO A 281 -2.68 -8.90 30.36
C PRO A 281 -3.63 -9.96 29.80
N LEU A 282 -4.34 -9.66 28.70
CA LEU A 282 -5.22 -10.61 28.03
C LEU A 282 -4.42 -11.79 27.43
N LEU A 283 -3.27 -11.50 26.80
CA LEU A 283 -2.39 -12.54 26.27
C LEU A 283 -1.91 -13.50 27.37
N LYS A 284 -1.49 -12.96 28.54
CA LYS A 284 -1.07 -13.77 29.69
C LYS A 284 -2.21 -14.62 30.25
N LYS A 285 -3.45 -14.09 30.25
CA LYS A 285 -4.64 -14.79 30.74
C LYS A 285 -5.05 -15.92 29.81
N HIS A 286 -5.14 -15.66 28.49
CA HIS A 286 -5.70 -16.58 27.52
C HIS A 286 -4.65 -17.42 26.79
N GLN A 287 -3.36 -17.10 26.92
CA GLN A 287 -2.20 -17.71 26.28
C GLN A 287 -2.17 -17.62 24.74
N VAL A 288 -3.30 -17.43 24.09
CA VAL A 288 -3.43 -17.22 22.63
C VAL A 288 -4.36 -16.04 22.40
N LEU A 289 -3.97 -15.12 21.53
CA LEU A 289 -4.85 -14.07 21.00
C LEU A 289 -4.85 -14.12 19.47
N SER A 290 -6.03 -13.92 18.87
CA SER A 290 -6.22 -13.81 17.43
C SER A 290 -6.52 -12.37 17.02
N PHE A 291 -5.75 -11.86 16.06
CA PHE A 291 -5.96 -10.55 15.44
C PHE A 291 -6.42 -10.75 14.00
N PRO A 292 -7.74 -10.78 13.74
CA PRO A 292 -8.29 -11.05 12.42
C PRO A 292 -8.03 -9.94 11.40
N LEU A 293 -7.77 -8.72 11.88
CA LEU A 293 -7.42 -7.55 11.07
C LEU A 293 -6.20 -6.86 11.67
N SER A 294 -5.09 -6.81 10.95
CA SER A 294 -3.82 -6.27 11.43
C SER A 294 -3.34 -5.00 10.72
N ASP A 295 -4.01 -4.60 9.63
CA ASP A 295 -3.65 -3.38 8.90
C ASP A 295 -3.79 -2.13 9.76
N SER A 296 -2.76 -1.26 9.70
CA SER A 296 -2.75 0.05 10.35
C SER A 296 -3.05 0.02 11.87
N ARG A 297 -2.65 -1.06 12.55
CA ARG A 297 -2.95 -1.24 13.98
C ARG A 297 -1.88 -0.69 14.92
N LEU A 298 -0.69 -0.37 14.42
CA LEU A 298 0.39 0.21 15.20
C LEU A 298 0.76 1.59 14.68
N ALA A 299 0.75 2.60 15.57
CA ALA A 299 1.20 3.94 15.25
C ALA A 299 2.70 3.96 14.94
N ASN A 300 3.07 4.60 13.85
CA ASN A 300 4.43 4.64 13.32
C ASN A 300 5.37 5.54 14.11
N ASN A 301 4.84 6.66 14.59
CA ASN A 301 5.58 7.68 15.32
C ASN A 301 5.73 7.31 16.80
N ARG A 302 6.79 7.80 17.43
CA ARG A 302 7.09 7.59 18.86
C ARG A 302 7.40 6.15 19.26
N LEU A 303 7.65 5.25 18.28
CA LEU A 303 8.20 3.93 18.59
C LEU A 303 9.68 4.05 18.92
N PRO A 304 10.20 3.29 19.90
CA PRO A 304 11.63 3.20 20.17
C PRO A 304 12.42 2.82 18.92
N ALA A 305 13.62 3.39 18.77
CA ALA A 305 14.49 3.13 17.59
C ALA A 305 14.76 1.63 17.38
N SER A 306 14.82 0.82 18.43
CA SER A 306 15.00 -0.63 18.35
C SER A 306 13.82 -1.33 17.64
N LEU A 307 12.59 -0.87 17.87
CA LEU A 307 11.39 -1.40 17.21
C LEU A 307 11.28 -0.90 15.76
N GLN A 308 11.66 0.35 15.48
CA GLN A 308 11.74 0.85 14.11
C GLN A 308 12.77 0.05 13.28
N ARG A 309 13.93 -0.26 13.87
CA ARG A 309 14.92 -1.13 13.25
C ARG A 309 14.43 -2.56 13.05
N LEU A 310 13.63 -3.10 13.98
CA LEU A 310 13.01 -4.41 13.83
C LEU A 310 12.01 -4.42 12.66
N ARG A 311 11.16 -3.41 12.55
CA ARG A 311 10.23 -3.26 11.41
C ARG A 311 11.00 -3.13 10.09
N CYS A 312 12.10 -2.38 10.08
CA CYS A 312 12.98 -2.28 8.92
C CYS A 312 13.55 -3.65 8.52
N ARG A 313 14.10 -4.44 9.46
CA ARG A 313 14.57 -5.81 9.18
C ARG A 313 13.47 -6.72 8.66
N ALA A 314 12.28 -6.65 9.27
CA ALA A 314 11.14 -7.41 8.82
C ALA A 314 10.81 -7.09 7.35
N ASN A 315 10.76 -5.81 6.99
CA ASN A 315 10.44 -5.38 5.65
C ASN A 315 11.55 -5.65 4.62
N GLN A 316 12.80 -5.32 4.96
CA GLN A 316 13.90 -5.29 3.99
C GLN A 316 14.61 -6.64 3.84
N GLN A 317 14.56 -7.48 4.86
CA GLN A 317 15.32 -8.74 4.88
C GLN A 317 14.48 -9.98 5.12
N ALA A 318 13.48 -9.90 6.01
CA ALA A 318 12.73 -11.09 6.41
C ALA A 318 11.62 -11.45 5.41
N LEU A 319 10.88 -10.46 4.91
CA LEU A 319 9.80 -10.66 3.94
C LEU A 319 10.36 -10.70 2.50
N ALA A 320 11.36 -11.54 2.24
CA ALA A 320 11.79 -11.84 0.88
C ALA A 320 10.70 -12.61 0.15
N HIS A 321 10.47 -12.28 -1.13
CA HIS A 321 9.54 -13.05 -1.94
C HIS A 321 10.11 -14.43 -2.28
N THR A 322 9.21 -15.39 -2.53
CA THR A 322 9.58 -16.76 -2.92
C THR A 322 10.31 -16.79 -4.25
N GLU A 323 11.11 -17.83 -4.47
CA GLU A 323 11.88 -18.00 -5.72
C GLU A 323 11.03 -17.99 -6.99
N PRO A 324 9.81 -18.61 -7.06
CA PRO A 324 8.96 -18.49 -8.24
C PRO A 324 8.61 -17.05 -8.60
N ILE A 325 8.31 -16.19 -7.60
CA ILE A 325 8.01 -14.77 -7.82
C ILE A 325 9.27 -14.03 -8.29
N GLN A 326 10.41 -14.26 -7.63
CA GLN A 326 11.67 -13.65 -8.02
C GLN A 326 12.10 -14.07 -9.44
N ALA A 327 11.92 -15.33 -9.81
CA ALA A 327 12.21 -15.84 -11.14
C ALA A 327 11.33 -15.17 -12.21
N ALA A 328 10.02 -15.04 -11.95
CA ALA A 328 9.12 -14.33 -12.84
C ALA A 328 9.50 -12.85 -12.99
N ALA A 329 9.87 -12.19 -11.91
CA ALA A 329 10.32 -10.80 -11.96
C ALA A 329 11.64 -10.65 -12.75
N ARG A 330 12.61 -11.56 -12.58
CA ARG A 330 13.85 -11.57 -13.37
C ARG A 330 13.57 -11.75 -14.88
N GLU A 331 12.64 -12.63 -15.22
CA GLU A 331 12.20 -12.83 -16.61
C GLU A 331 11.62 -11.54 -17.20
N VAL A 332 10.73 -10.86 -16.46
CA VAL A 332 10.19 -9.56 -16.87
C VAL A 332 11.30 -8.54 -17.09
N VAL A 333 12.20 -8.39 -16.13
CA VAL A 333 13.33 -7.43 -16.21
C VAL A 333 14.22 -7.75 -17.40
N GLN A 334 14.55 -9.02 -17.63
CA GLN A 334 15.36 -9.43 -18.78
C GLN A 334 14.69 -9.03 -20.10
N ARG A 335 13.40 -9.34 -20.27
CA ARG A 335 12.66 -9.01 -21.48
C ARG A 335 12.52 -7.51 -21.72
N LEU A 336 12.38 -6.73 -20.64
CA LEU A 336 12.39 -5.27 -20.74
C LEU A 336 13.76 -4.75 -21.19
N ARG A 337 14.86 -5.34 -20.67
CA ARG A 337 16.24 -5.00 -21.07
C ARG A 337 16.55 -5.37 -22.54
N GLU A 338 15.89 -6.37 -23.08
CA GLU A 338 15.97 -6.71 -24.51
C GLU A 338 15.30 -5.66 -25.40
N ARG A 339 14.33 -4.88 -24.88
CA ARG A 339 13.67 -3.77 -25.57
C ARG A 339 14.43 -2.45 -25.51
N GLY A 340 15.28 -2.28 -24.47
CA GLY A 340 16.11 -1.10 -24.33
C GLY A 340 17.03 -1.19 -23.10
N PRO A 341 18.10 -0.40 -23.08
CA PRO A 341 19.12 -0.48 -22.01
C PRO A 341 18.58 -0.03 -20.65
N ARG A 342 17.52 0.76 -20.63
CA ARG A 342 16.88 1.33 -19.43
C ARG A 342 15.37 1.24 -19.56
N PHE A 343 14.67 1.08 -18.41
CA PHE A 343 13.22 1.13 -18.37
C PHE A 343 12.72 1.88 -17.14
N ILE A 344 11.55 2.47 -17.27
CA ILE A 344 10.79 3.09 -16.19
C ILE A 344 9.74 2.08 -15.73
N ALA A 345 9.65 1.81 -14.42
CA ALA A 345 8.47 1.18 -13.84
C ALA A 345 7.49 2.27 -13.40
N LEU A 346 6.27 2.16 -13.88
CA LEU A 346 5.17 3.09 -13.64
C LEU A 346 4.09 2.39 -12.83
N HIS A 347 3.92 2.78 -11.55
CA HIS A 347 2.75 2.38 -10.78
C HIS A 347 1.58 3.31 -11.09
N LEU A 348 0.81 2.93 -12.11
CA LEU A 348 -0.36 3.68 -12.59
C LEU A 348 -1.59 3.24 -11.79
N ARG A 349 -1.87 3.92 -10.67
CA ARG A 349 -2.97 3.58 -9.76
C ARG A 349 -4.33 4.07 -10.28
N TYR A 350 -4.73 3.62 -11.46
CA TYR A 350 -5.96 3.99 -12.15
C TYR A 350 -6.89 2.78 -12.35
N GLU A 351 -6.96 1.91 -11.32
CA GLU A 351 -7.83 0.74 -11.28
C GLU A 351 -9.21 1.09 -10.70
N LYS A 352 -10.21 0.27 -11.04
CA LYS A 352 -11.62 0.48 -10.69
C LYS A 352 -11.84 0.67 -9.18
N ASP A 353 -11.18 -0.13 -8.36
CA ASP A 353 -11.30 -0.07 -6.89
C ASP A 353 -10.80 1.27 -6.32
N MET A 354 -9.67 1.78 -6.84
CA MET A 354 -9.10 3.03 -6.36
C MET A 354 -9.93 4.23 -6.80
N LEU A 355 -10.40 4.25 -8.04
CA LEU A 355 -11.26 5.31 -8.54
C LEU A 355 -12.59 5.34 -7.78
N ALA A 356 -13.22 4.17 -7.54
CA ALA A 356 -14.39 4.07 -6.69
C ALA A 356 -14.12 4.54 -5.25
N PHE A 357 -12.98 4.16 -4.66
CA PHE A 357 -12.60 4.57 -3.31
C PHE A 357 -12.35 6.08 -3.19
N THR A 358 -11.66 6.68 -4.16
CA THR A 358 -11.32 8.11 -4.14
C THR A 358 -12.45 9.00 -4.62
N GLY A 359 -13.42 8.48 -5.38
CA GLY A 359 -14.45 9.27 -6.05
C GLY A 359 -13.92 10.10 -7.22
N CYS A 360 -12.75 9.75 -7.76
CA CYS A 360 -12.14 10.44 -8.89
C CYS A 360 -12.62 9.83 -10.21
N GLU A 361 -13.21 10.63 -11.09
CA GLU A 361 -13.85 10.18 -12.33
C GLU A 361 -13.24 10.81 -13.59
N HIS A 362 -12.10 11.49 -13.46
CA HIS A 362 -11.45 12.21 -14.55
C HIS A 362 -10.97 11.25 -15.67
N GLY A 363 -11.27 11.63 -16.88
CA GLY A 363 -10.93 10.83 -18.06
C GLY A 363 -11.92 9.67 -18.36
N LEU A 364 -13.02 9.58 -17.60
CA LEU A 364 -14.06 8.56 -17.73
C LEU A 364 -15.34 9.13 -18.37
N SER A 365 -16.13 8.27 -18.99
CA SER A 365 -17.49 8.59 -19.43
C SER A 365 -18.45 8.67 -18.22
N ALA A 366 -19.61 9.28 -18.44
CA ALA A 366 -20.67 9.36 -17.41
C ALA A 366 -21.13 7.96 -16.94
N GLN A 367 -21.19 6.98 -17.84
CA GLN A 367 -21.56 5.60 -17.49
C GLN A 367 -20.50 4.94 -16.60
N GLU A 368 -19.20 5.10 -16.93
CA GLU A 368 -18.10 4.58 -16.13
C GLU A 368 -18.07 5.23 -14.73
N GLY A 369 -18.34 6.53 -14.66
CA GLY A 369 -18.50 7.24 -13.39
C GLY A 369 -19.64 6.69 -12.54
N GLU A 370 -20.78 6.37 -13.13
CA GLU A 370 -21.91 5.77 -12.42
C GLU A 370 -21.59 4.37 -11.89
N GLU A 371 -20.87 3.55 -12.68
CA GLU A 371 -20.38 2.25 -12.21
C GLU A 371 -19.46 2.36 -10.99
N LEU A 372 -18.60 3.39 -10.95
CA LEU A 372 -17.72 3.65 -9.78
C LEU A 372 -18.54 4.05 -8.56
N ARG A 373 -19.56 4.90 -8.75
CA ARG A 373 -20.48 5.30 -7.66
C ARG A 373 -21.24 4.10 -7.12
N ALA A 374 -21.80 3.25 -8.01
CA ALA A 374 -22.50 2.03 -7.63
C ALA A 374 -21.59 1.08 -6.83
N MET A 375 -20.35 0.85 -7.31
CA MET A 375 -19.37 0.06 -6.60
C MET A 375 -19.04 0.64 -5.22
N ARG A 376 -18.88 1.95 -5.12
CA ARG A 376 -18.63 2.64 -3.85
C ARG A 376 -19.75 2.44 -2.86
N MET A 377 -21.01 2.59 -3.31
CA MET A 377 -22.20 2.42 -2.46
C MET A 377 -22.41 0.99 -2.00
N ALA A 378 -21.91 0.00 -2.75
CA ALA A 378 -21.94 -1.41 -2.35
C ALA A 378 -20.97 -1.75 -1.21
N VAL A 379 -19.90 -0.97 -0.99
CA VAL A 379 -18.92 -1.20 0.07
C VAL A 379 -19.28 -0.39 1.31
N ALA A 380 -19.76 -1.05 2.37
CA ALA A 380 -20.29 -0.42 3.57
C ALA A 380 -19.39 0.70 4.14
N ARG A 381 -18.08 0.44 4.29
CA ARG A 381 -17.11 1.41 4.83
C ARG A 381 -16.80 2.58 3.89
N TRP A 382 -17.13 2.49 2.59
CA TRP A 382 -16.89 3.56 1.62
C TRP A 382 -18.11 4.48 1.47
N LYS A 383 -19.32 3.91 1.52
CA LYS A 383 -20.58 4.68 1.38
C LYS A 383 -20.81 5.70 2.49
N GLU A 384 -20.22 5.48 3.68
CA GLU A 384 -20.36 6.39 4.83
C GLU A 384 -19.61 7.71 4.66
N LYS A 385 -18.75 7.83 3.64
CA LYS A 385 -17.97 9.04 3.39
C LYS A 385 -18.60 9.87 2.30
N ASP A 386 -18.92 11.10 2.62
CA ASP A 386 -19.20 12.11 1.61
C ASP A 386 -17.88 12.50 0.92
N ILE A 387 -17.79 12.27 -0.38
CA ILE A 387 -16.59 12.57 -1.18
C ILE A 387 -16.96 13.40 -2.39
N ASN A 388 -16.40 14.59 -2.46
CA ASN A 388 -16.43 15.43 -3.64
C ASN A 388 -15.18 15.17 -4.49
N GLY A 389 -15.37 14.45 -5.61
CA GLY A 389 -14.29 14.08 -6.53
C GLY A 389 -13.59 15.28 -7.18
N GLU A 390 -14.34 16.34 -7.50
CA GLU A 390 -13.79 17.56 -8.09
C GLU A 390 -12.89 18.32 -7.11
N THR A 391 -13.31 18.43 -5.84
CA THR A 391 -12.48 19.01 -4.78
C THR A 391 -11.22 18.20 -4.60
N ARG A 392 -11.32 16.86 -4.51
CA ARG A 392 -10.16 15.99 -4.40
C ARG A 392 -9.20 16.14 -5.59
N ARG A 393 -9.75 16.29 -6.80
CA ARG A 393 -8.96 16.52 -8.00
C ARG A 393 -8.17 17.83 -7.92
N ARG A 394 -8.83 18.92 -7.57
CA ARG A 394 -8.21 20.23 -7.39
C ARG A 394 -7.13 20.23 -6.31
N ASP A 395 -7.34 19.45 -5.25
CA ASP A 395 -6.40 19.34 -4.13
C ASP A 395 -5.28 18.30 -4.39
N GLY A 396 -5.14 17.78 -5.62
CA GLY A 396 -4.11 16.80 -5.99
C GLY A 396 -4.29 15.41 -5.37
N LEU A 397 -5.49 15.10 -4.86
CA LEU A 397 -5.79 13.84 -4.17
C LEU A 397 -6.36 12.74 -5.09
N CYS A 398 -6.39 12.99 -6.41
CA CYS A 398 -6.74 11.99 -7.41
C CYS A 398 -5.51 11.39 -8.07
N PRO A 399 -5.57 10.10 -8.51
CA PRO A 399 -4.54 9.55 -9.37
C PRO A 399 -4.47 10.31 -10.70
N LEU A 400 -3.27 10.39 -11.30
CA LEU A 400 -3.14 10.87 -12.67
C LEU A 400 -3.77 9.86 -13.63
N THR A 401 -4.43 10.36 -14.67
CA THR A 401 -4.92 9.54 -15.78
C THR A 401 -3.74 9.02 -16.62
N PRO A 402 -3.95 7.98 -17.48
CA PRO A 402 -2.93 7.52 -18.42
C PRO A 402 -2.39 8.64 -19.31
N ARG A 403 -3.26 9.54 -19.82
CA ARG A 403 -2.86 10.68 -20.64
C ARG A 403 -2.02 11.69 -19.87
N GLU A 404 -2.43 12.09 -18.68
CA GLU A 404 -1.67 13.03 -17.82
C GLU A 404 -0.31 12.48 -17.47
N THR A 405 -0.24 11.18 -17.17
CA THR A 405 1.03 10.49 -16.90
C THR A 405 1.96 10.54 -18.11
N ALA A 406 1.42 10.31 -19.31
CA ALA A 406 2.20 10.39 -20.54
C ALA A 406 2.72 11.80 -20.79
N LEU A 407 1.88 12.83 -20.62
CA LEU A 407 2.27 14.23 -20.77
C LEU A 407 3.35 14.63 -19.74
N MET A 408 3.21 14.19 -18.50
CA MET A 408 4.21 14.44 -17.46
C MET A 408 5.56 13.79 -17.84
N LEU A 409 5.58 12.55 -18.28
CA LEU A 409 6.82 11.88 -18.69
C LEU A 409 7.46 12.59 -19.89
N ARG A 410 6.66 13.06 -20.86
CA ARG A 410 7.14 13.87 -21.98
C ARG A 410 7.73 15.19 -21.52
N ALA A 411 7.05 15.91 -20.60
CA ALA A 411 7.54 17.16 -20.03
C ALA A 411 8.86 16.99 -19.27
N LEU A 412 9.08 15.80 -18.65
CA LEU A 412 10.36 15.46 -18.03
C LEU A 412 11.46 15.10 -19.05
N GLY A 413 11.14 15.10 -20.36
CA GLY A 413 12.10 14.87 -21.44
C GLY A 413 12.31 13.41 -21.83
N PHE A 414 11.43 12.49 -21.44
CA PHE A 414 11.49 11.11 -21.90
C PHE A 414 10.99 11.00 -23.34
N GLY A 415 11.74 10.32 -24.20
CA GLY A 415 11.42 10.09 -25.61
C GLY A 415 10.34 9.03 -25.78
N ASN A 416 9.75 8.95 -26.98
CA ASN A 416 8.78 7.93 -27.35
C ASN A 416 9.37 6.51 -27.46
N ASP A 417 10.68 6.39 -27.51
CA ASP A 417 11.44 5.14 -27.49
C ASP A 417 11.68 4.61 -26.07
N THR A 418 11.28 5.35 -25.02
CA THR A 418 11.38 4.94 -23.63
C THR A 418 10.60 3.65 -23.39
N VAL A 419 11.24 2.66 -22.77
CA VAL A 419 10.59 1.43 -22.35
C VAL A 419 9.88 1.67 -21.02
N LEU A 420 8.56 1.46 -21.00
CA LEU A 420 7.73 1.59 -19.81
C LEU A 420 7.21 0.21 -19.37
N TYR A 421 7.28 -0.06 -18.07
CA TYR A 421 6.60 -1.17 -17.44
C TYR A 421 5.51 -0.65 -16.52
N VAL A 422 4.25 -0.94 -16.83
CA VAL A 422 3.11 -0.55 -15.99
C VAL A 422 2.87 -1.62 -14.94
N ALA A 423 3.27 -1.31 -13.71
CA ALA A 423 3.09 -2.14 -12.51
C ALA A 423 1.74 -1.80 -11.87
N ALA A 424 0.67 -2.38 -12.41
CA ALA A 424 -0.71 -2.14 -11.99
C ALA A 424 -1.62 -3.31 -12.42
N GLY A 425 -2.77 -3.41 -11.78
CA GLY A 425 -3.88 -4.21 -12.28
C GLY A 425 -4.50 -3.62 -13.55
N PRO A 426 -5.65 -4.15 -14.01
CA PRO A 426 -6.34 -3.64 -15.20
C PRO A 426 -6.69 -2.16 -15.03
N ILE A 427 -6.21 -1.32 -15.94
CA ILE A 427 -6.52 0.11 -15.97
C ILE A 427 -7.99 0.29 -16.35
N TYR A 428 -8.72 1.04 -15.53
CA TYR A 428 -10.15 1.24 -15.71
C TYR A 428 -10.46 2.27 -16.78
N GLY A 429 -11.62 2.08 -17.42
CA GLY A 429 -12.14 2.89 -18.51
C GLY A 429 -11.94 2.25 -19.88
N SER A 430 -12.80 2.64 -20.83
CA SER A 430 -12.84 2.09 -22.18
C SER A 430 -11.55 2.30 -22.98
N LYS A 431 -10.78 3.34 -22.64
CA LYS A 431 -9.49 3.64 -23.26
C LYS A 431 -8.32 2.83 -22.68
N GLY A 432 -8.43 2.36 -21.42
CA GLY A 432 -7.34 1.62 -20.76
C GLY A 432 -6.00 2.38 -20.85
N LEU A 433 -4.98 1.74 -21.46
CA LEU A 433 -3.64 2.32 -21.65
C LEU A 433 -3.48 3.08 -22.98
N GLN A 434 -4.48 3.14 -23.87
CA GLN A 434 -4.35 3.68 -25.22
C GLN A 434 -3.74 5.09 -25.27
N ASP A 435 -4.15 5.99 -24.38
CA ASP A 435 -3.63 7.37 -24.33
C ASP A 435 -2.14 7.42 -23.90
N LEU A 436 -1.67 6.46 -23.11
CA LEU A 436 -0.26 6.32 -22.73
C LEU A 436 0.54 5.68 -23.90
N GLU A 437 0.03 4.61 -24.47
CA GLU A 437 0.66 3.85 -25.56
C GLU A 437 0.80 4.67 -26.84
N ALA A 438 -0.13 5.59 -27.11
CA ALA A 438 -0.05 6.53 -28.22
C ALA A 438 1.20 7.43 -28.16
N ILE A 439 1.68 7.75 -26.97
CA ILE A 439 2.87 8.59 -26.74
C ILE A 439 4.12 7.72 -26.50
N PHE A 440 3.95 6.60 -25.79
CA PHE A 440 5.00 5.65 -25.44
C PHE A 440 4.66 4.24 -25.95
N PRO A 441 4.92 3.94 -27.24
CA PRO A 441 4.54 2.65 -27.82
C PRO A 441 5.26 1.44 -27.21
N ASN A 442 6.40 1.65 -26.54
CA ASN A 442 7.13 0.61 -25.81
C ASN A 442 6.61 0.43 -24.38
N THR A 443 5.28 0.40 -24.22
CA THR A 443 4.61 0.19 -22.93
C THR A 443 4.25 -1.28 -22.76
N PHE A 444 4.64 -1.86 -21.62
CA PHE A 444 4.43 -3.26 -21.29
C PHE A 444 3.80 -3.41 -19.90
N THR A 445 3.02 -4.46 -19.73
CA THR A 445 2.50 -4.92 -18.42
C THR A 445 3.01 -6.34 -18.18
N HIS A 446 2.82 -6.90 -16.97
CA HIS A 446 3.09 -8.33 -16.74
C HIS A 446 2.34 -9.21 -17.75
N SER A 447 1.13 -8.82 -18.16
CA SER A 447 0.30 -9.58 -19.08
C SER A 447 0.79 -9.55 -20.54
N THR A 448 1.54 -8.52 -20.94
CA THR A 448 2.03 -8.38 -22.33
C THR A 448 3.50 -8.79 -22.48
N ILE A 449 4.27 -8.84 -21.38
CA ILE A 449 5.70 -9.15 -21.43
C ILE A 449 6.02 -10.60 -21.04
N LEU A 450 5.25 -11.21 -20.14
CA LEU A 450 5.47 -12.60 -19.73
C LEU A 450 5.03 -13.60 -20.80
N PRO A 451 5.71 -14.74 -20.93
CA PRO A 451 5.24 -15.85 -21.76
C PRO A 451 3.86 -16.34 -21.31
N PRO A 452 2.98 -16.73 -22.23
CA PRO A 452 1.61 -17.17 -21.90
C PRO A 452 1.56 -18.30 -20.86
N SER A 453 2.50 -19.23 -20.90
CA SER A 453 2.58 -20.35 -19.93
C SER A 453 2.88 -19.89 -18.51
N GLN A 454 3.79 -18.94 -18.33
CA GLN A 454 4.10 -18.36 -17.02
C GLN A 454 2.95 -17.46 -16.54
N LEU A 455 2.42 -16.62 -17.42
CA LEU A 455 1.30 -15.75 -17.10
C LEU A 455 0.09 -16.56 -16.63
N ALA A 456 -0.27 -17.66 -17.31
CA ALA A 456 -1.39 -18.51 -16.93
C ALA A 456 -1.30 -19.04 -15.50
N SER A 457 -0.09 -19.31 -15.01
CA SER A 457 0.15 -19.78 -13.63
C SER A 457 0.01 -18.67 -12.58
N LEU A 458 0.09 -17.40 -12.98
CA LEU A 458 0.05 -16.24 -12.07
C LEU A 458 -1.30 -15.53 -12.09
N LEU A 459 -2.02 -15.52 -13.24
CA LEU A 459 -3.27 -14.77 -13.42
C LEU A 459 -4.33 -14.99 -12.33
N PRO A 460 -4.54 -16.23 -11.79
CA PRO A 460 -5.51 -16.44 -10.72
C PRO A 460 -5.09 -15.82 -9.38
N PHE A 461 -3.84 -15.35 -9.23
CA PHE A 461 -3.23 -14.97 -7.97
C PHE A 461 -2.78 -13.50 -8.02
N GLN A 462 -3.68 -12.59 -7.69
CA GLN A 462 -3.43 -11.14 -7.76
C GLN A 462 -2.29 -10.71 -6.82
N ASN A 463 -2.15 -11.34 -5.65
CA ASN A 463 -1.07 -11.05 -4.73
C ASN A 463 0.30 -11.50 -5.28
N ARG A 464 0.37 -12.61 -6.02
CA ARG A 464 1.61 -13.05 -6.67
C ARG A 464 2.00 -12.11 -7.82
N LEU A 465 1.02 -11.67 -8.63
CA LEU A 465 1.26 -10.65 -9.67
C LEU A 465 1.74 -9.33 -9.06
N ALA A 466 1.09 -8.87 -7.98
CA ALA A 466 1.52 -7.66 -7.29
C ALA A 466 2.94 -7.80 -6.68
N ALA A 467 3.35 -9.01 -6.28
CA ALA A 467 4.71 -9.28 -5.82
C ALA A 467 5.73 -9.23 -6.98
N VAL A 468 5.37 -9.74 -8.16
CA VAL A 468 6.20 -9.61 -9.38
C VAL A 468 6.35 -8.14 -9.76
N ASP A 469 5.24 -7.39 -9.80
CA ASP A 469 5.24 -5.95 -10.10
C ASP A 469 6.10 -5.16 -9.12
N HIS A 470 6.07 -5.54 -7.83
CA HIS A 470 6.91 -4.94 -6.81
C HIS A 470 8.40 -5.18 -7.08
N GLU A 471 8.80 -6.43 -7.35
CA GLU A 471 10.20 -6.80 -7.62
C GLU A 471 10.73 -6.11 -8.90
N VAL A 472 9.94 -6.07 -9.97
CA VAL A 472 10.29 -5.36 -11.21
C VAL A 472 10.44 -3.87 -10.95
N SER A 473 9.53 -3.27 -10.17
CA SER A 473 9.57 -1.84 -9.84
C SER A 473 10.80 -1.48 -9.01
N VAL A 474 11.23 -2.35 -8.10
CA VAL A 474 12.45 -2.14 -7.32
C VAL A 474 13.69 -2.14 -8.22
N GLN A 475 13.74 -3.02 -9.26
CA GLN A 475 14.87 -3.20 -10.15
C GLN A 475 14.89 -2.21 -11.34
N SER A 476 13.87 -1.38 -11.53
CA SER A 476 13.80 -0.40 -12.62
C SER A 476 14.87 0.70 -12.50
N ASP A 477 15.22 1.34 -13.61
CA ASP A 477 16.13 2.49 -13.61
C ASP A 477 15.50 3.73 -13.01
N ALA A 478 14.19 3.90 -13.24
CA ALA A 478 13.35 4.91 -12.62
C ALA A 478 12.03 4.28 -12.16
N PHE A 479 11.52 4.76 -11.04
CA PHE A 479 10.19 4.40 -10.56
C PHE A 479 9.32 5.64 -10.48
N VAL A 480 8.14 5.55 -11.07
CA VAL A 480 7.13 6.62 -11.08
C VAL A 480 5.84 6.07 -10.51
N PHE A 481 5.17 6.84 -9.67
CA PHE A 481 3.84 6.47 -9.18
C PHE A 481 2.86 7.63 -9.32
N THR A 482 1.62 7.32 -9.63
CA THR A 482 0.56 8.32 -9.88
C THR A 482 -0.31 8.58 -8.67
N TYR A 483 -0.13 7.82 -7.59
CA TYR A 483 -0.86 7.94 -6.34
C TYR A 483 -0.01 7.40 -5.18
N ASP A 484 0.03 8.15 -4.05
CA ASP A 484 0.80 7.79 -2.86
C ASP A 484 0.08 6.69 -2.05
N GLY A 485 0.16 5.46 -2.53
CA GLY A 485 -0.40 4.27 -1.89
C GLY A 485 0.65 3.36 -1.23
N ASN A 486 0.18 2.22 -0.68
CA ASN A 486 1.07 1.29 0.00
C ASN A 486 2.16 0.71 -0.92
N MET A 487 1.84 0.41 -2.20
CA MET A 487 2.83 -0.08 -3.16
C MET A 487 3.88 0.99 -3.45
N ALA A 488 3.47 2.23 -3.74
CA ALA A 488 4.38 3.34 -3.99
C ALA A 488 5.38 3.52 -2.85
N ARG A 489 4.90 3.58 -1.61
CA ARG A 489 5.73 3.72 -0.40
C ARG A 489 6.68 2.55 -0.18
N MET A 490 6.21 1.30 -0.40
CA MET A 490 7.04 0.11 -0.24
C MET A 490 8.14 0.03 -1.27
N VAL A 491 7.82 0.23 -2.56
CA VAL A 491 8.82 0.25 -3.63
C VAL A 491 9.83 1.38 -3.41
N GLN A 492 9.37 2.60 -3.10
CA GLN A 492 10.25 3.73 -2.79
C GLN A 492 11.18 3.41 -1.62
N GLY A 493 10.65 2.80 -0.55
CA GLY A 493 11.43 2.38 0.62
C GLY A 493 12.50 1.34 0.27
N HIS A 494 12.16 0.33 -0.52
CA HIS A 494 13.11 -0.70 -0.97
C HIS A 494 14.16 -0.12 -1.91
N ARG A 495 13.77 0.72 -2.87
CA ARG A 495 14.72 1.39 -3.77
C ARG A 495 15.71 2.26 -3.02
N ARG A 496 15.26 3.02 -2.02
CA ARG A 496 16.15 3.80 -1.14
C ARG A 496 17.09 2.92 -0.35
N PHE A 497 16.60 1.80 0.18
CA PHE A 497 17.42 0.85 0.92
C PHE A 497 18.53 0.22 0.07
N HIS A 498 18.23 -0.12 -1.19
CA HIS A 498 19.20 -0.67 -2.15
C HIS A 498 19.98 0.41 -2.91
N ALA A 499 19.90 1.67 -2.52
CA ALA A 499 20.51 2.81 -3.19
C ALA A 499 20.11 2.97 -4.67
N HIS A 500 18.96 2.38 -5.07
CA HIS A 500 18.36 2.59 -6.37
C HIS A 500 17.55 3.89 -6.33
N VAL A 501 18.10 4.94 -6.87
CA VAL A 501 17.44 6.22 -7.09
C VAL A 501 17.52 6.52 -8.58
N PRO A 502 16.56 7.22 -9.17
CA PRO A 502 15.51 8.07 -8.59
C PRO A 502 14.13 7.41 -8.54
N THR A 503 13.29 7.99 -7.70
CA THR A 503 11.83 7.79 -7.71
C THR A 503 11.18 9.13 -8.00
N ILE A 504 10.24 9.18 -8.93
CA ILE A 504 9.48 10.37 -9.31
C ILE A 504 8.13 10.31 -8.60
N ASP A 505 7.89 11.31 -7.76
CA ASP A 505 6.61 11.57 -7.10
C ASP A 505 6.03 12.84 -7.74
N PRO A 506 4.98 12.74 -8.56
CA PRO A 506 4.40 13.91 -9.18
C PRO A 506 3.79 14.86 -8.15
N ASP A 507 4.11 16.13 -8.25
CA ASP A 507 3.34 17.18 -7.60
C ASP A 507 2.06 17.38 -8.41
N LYS A 508 0.89 17.18 -7.77
CA LYS A 508 -0.41 17.06 -8.43
C LYS A 508 -1.24 18.31 -8.22
#